data_629ea1ad92fe23d63777f25b2200d88d
#
_entry.id   629ea1ad92fe23d63777f25b2200d88d
#
_cell.length_a   1.000
_cell.length_b   1.000
_cell.length_c   1.000
_cell.angle_alpha   90.00
_cell.angle_beta   90.00
_cell.angle_gamma   90.00
#
_symmetry.space_group_name_H-M   'P 1'
#
loop_
_entity.id
_entity.type
_entity.pdbx_description
1 polymer ?
#
loop_
_entity_poly.entity_id
_entity_poly.type
_entity_poly.pdbx_seq_one_letter_code
_entity_poly.pdbx_strand_id
1 'polypeptide(L)'
;EISCSLVGSEMCIRDRPKLVYISNPTELGTIYKKAELEALYRVCRENDLYLFLDGARLGYGLACRENDLTMADIAANTDVFYIGGTKVGALFGEAVVITNPELKKDFRYSIKQRGGMLAKGRLLGIQFLTLFEENRYFEISAHAARLAEKLKDELTKMNISFYINSPTNQQFPILPDDILDKLREKYSFAYQARVDETHSAVRFCTCWATKEENVEALLADIRAII
;
A
#
# COMPACT_ATOMS: atom_id res chain seq x y z
N GLU A 1 1.71 3.87 12.03
CA GLU A 1 2.46 5.12 12.23
C GLU A 1 1.82 6.19 11.36
N ILE A 2 1.21 7.19 11.98
CA ILE A 2 0.92 8.43 11.31
C ILE A 2 2.26 9.09 11.12
N SER A 3 2.86 8.94 9.96
CA SER A 3 4.02 9.73 9.56
C SER A 3 3.53 11.16 9.31
N CYS A 4 3.23 11.85 10.39
CA CYS A 4 3.06 13.27 10.37
C CYS A 4 4.46 13.85 10.26
N SER A 5 4.90 14.15 9.04
CA SER A 5 6.06 14.98 8.82
C SER A 5 5.72 16.39 9.30
N LEU A 6 5.73 16.58 10.62
CA LEU A 6 5.76 17.90 11.23
C LEU A 6 7.14 18.47 10.96
N VAL A 7 7.34 18.99 9.77
CA VAL A 7 8.46 19.88 9.49
C VAL A 7 8.09 21.24 10.04
N GLY A 8 8.47 21.49 11.26
CA GLY A 8 8.33 22.76 11.91
C GLY A 8 8.73 22.57 13.36
N SER A 9 9.95 22.95 13.72
CA SER A 9 10.28 23.12 15.11
C SER A 9 9.36 24.20 15.71
N GLU A 10 8.98 24.05 16.96
CA GLU A 10 8.15 24.99 17.73
C GLU A 10 8.66 26.45 17.71
N MET A 11 9.81 26.72 17.11
CA MET A 11 10.42 28.05 17.02
C MET A 11 10.10 28.84 15.76
N CYS A 12 9.44 28.28 14.75
CA CYS A 12 9.06 29.01 13.54
C CYS A 12 7.58 29.40 13.57
N ILE A 13 7.27 30.54 14.11
CA ILE A 13 5.93 31.18 14.14
C ILE A 13 5.33 31.36 12.73
N ARG A 14 6.11 31.14 11.66
CA ARG A 14 5.68 31.35 10.26
C ARG A 14 5.27 30.07 9.55
N ASP A 15 5.67 28.89 10.05
CA ASP A 15 5.40 27.62 9.41
C ASP A 15 4.18 26.97 10.06
N ARG A 16 3.10 26.90 9.29
CA ARG A 16 1.88 26.19 9.70
C ARG A 16 1.75 24.93 8.86
N PRO A 17 1.51 23.75 9.46
CA PRO A 17 1.14 22.59 8.70
C PRO A 17 -0.10 22.91 7.86
N LYS A 18 -0.14 22.44 6.61
CA LYS A 18 -1.26 22.68 5.69
C LYS A 18 -1.80 21.38 5.11
N LEU A 19 -1.05 20.30 5.28
CA LEU A 19 -1.35 18.99 4.69
C LEU A 19 -1.09 17.90 5.71
N VAL A 20 -2.03 16.96 5.84
CA VAL A 20 -1.84 15.64 6.44
C VAL A 20 -1.67 14.65 5.31
N TYR A 21 -0.58 13.90 5.35
CA TYR A 21 -0.27 12.84 4.38
C TYR A 21 -0.38 11.48 5.05
N ILE A 22 -1.16 10.58 4.47
CA ILE A 22 -1.29 9.20 4.94
C ILE A 22 -1.10 8.23 3.79
N SER A 23 -0.66 7.00 4.09
CA SER A 23 -0.63 5.89 3.12
C SER A 23 -1.71 4.86 3.48
N ASN A 24 -2.48 4.42 2.49
CA ASN A 24 -3.44 3.33 2.68
C ASN A 24 -3.39 2.33 1.51
N PRO A 25 -2.94 1.08 1.76
CA PRO A 25 -2.28 0.56 2.96
C PRO A 25 -0.97 1.26 3.30
N THR A 26 -0.58 1.20 4.57
CA THR A 26 0.73 1.70 5.01
C THR A 26 1.87 0.80 4.50
N GLU A 27 3.11 1.24 4.66
CA GLU A 27 4.31 0.44 4.32
C GLU A 27 4.39 -0.87 5.11
N LEU A 28 3.80 -0.91 6.29
CA LEU A 28 3.72 -2.09 7.16
C LEU A 28 2.47 -2.95 6.90
N GLY A 29 1.71 -2.61 5.86
CA GLY A 29 0.53 -3.36 5.44
C GLY A 29 -0.70 -3.18 6.34
N THR A 30 -0.71 -2.20 7.23
CA THR A 30 -1.93 -1.83 7.97
C THR A 30 -2.85 -0.99 7.10
N ILE A 31 -4.14 -0.97 7.41
CA ILE A 31 -5.16 -0.22 6.68
C ILE A 31 -5.90 0.71 7.63
N TYR A 32 -6.37 1.83 7.10
CA TYR A 32 -7.35 2.66 7.77
C TYR A 32 -8.75 2.06 7.60
N LYS A 33 -9.51 2.02 8.68
CA LYS A 33 -10.93 1.70 8.65
C LYS A 33 -11.75 2.94 8.31
N LYS A 34 -12.99 2.75 7.86
CA LYS A 34 -13.88 3.85 7.48
C LYS A 34 -14.02 4.90 8.59
N ALA A 35 -14.31 4.47 9.81
CA ALA A 35 -14.45 5.38 10.94
C ALA A 35 -13.16 6.16 11.25
N GLU A 36 -11.99 5.56 11.06
CA GLU A 36 -10.70 6.21 11.28
C GLU A 36 -10.43 7.29 10.21
N LEU A 37 -10.70 6.97 8.93
CA LEU A 37 -10.53 7.92 7.84
C LEU A 37 -11.49 9.11 7.98
N GLU A 38 -12.76 8.86 8.31
CA GLU A 38 -13.76 9.89 8.57
C GLU A 38 -13.37 10.80 9.75
N ALA A 39 -12.87 10.21 10.85
CA ALA A 39 -12.40 10.97 12.00
C ALA A 39 -11.19 11.85 11.65
N LEU A 40 -10.23 11.29 10.92
CA LEU A 40 -9.04 12.02 10.48
C LEU A 40 -9.41 13.18 9.55
N TYR A 41 -10.28 12.94 8.58
CA TYR A 41 -10.75 14.00 7.67
C TYR A 41 -11.47 15.12 8.40
N ARG A 42 -12.31 14.80 9.38
CA ARG A 42 -12.98 15.80 10.23
C ARG A 42 -11.95 16.65 10.98
N VAL A 43 -10.96 16.06 11.62
CA VAL A 43 -9.86 16.79 12.28
C VAL A 43 -9.13 17.69 11.31
N CYS A 44 -8.89 17.24 10.08
CA CYS A 44 -8.28 18.07 9.04
C CYS A 44 -9.16 19.29 8.73
N ARG A 45 -10.48 19.13 8.58
CA ARG A 45 -11.41 20.25 8.32
C ARG A 45 -11.47 21.24 9.47
N GLU A 46 -11.49 20.76 10.72
CA GLU A 46 -11.52 21.60 11.93
C GLU A 46 -10.24 22.45 12.10
N ASN A 47 -9.14 22.05 11.46
CA ASN A 47 -7.84 22.73 11.57
C ASN A 47 -7.34 23.34 10.25
N ASP A 48 -8.21 23.54 9.25
CA ASP A 48 -7.86 24.10 7.93
C ASP A 48 -6.72 23.34 7.22
N LEU A 49 -6.68 22.00 7.39
CA LEU A 49 -5.71 21.13 6.77
C LEU A 49 -6.33 20.38 5.58
N TYR A 50 -5.51 20.09 4.59
CA TYR A 50 -5.84 19.14 3.52
C TYR A 50 -5.44 17.74 3.92
N LEU A 51 -6.21 16.75 3.45
CA LEU A 51 -5.86 15.35 3.61
C LEU A 51 -5.48 14.73 2.25
N PHE A 52 -4.23 14.26 2.17
CA PHE A 52 -3.71 13.54 1.01
C PHE A 52 -3.52 12.06 1.35
N LEU A 53 -4.10 11.17 0.53
CA LEU A 53 -3.95 9.74 0.70
C LEU A 53 -3.05 9.16 -0.41
N ASP A 54 -1.92 8.63 -0.01
CA ASP A 54 -1.04 7.80 -0.84
C ASP A 54 -1.66 6.41 -1.01
N GLY A 55 -2.11 6.15 -2.23
CA GLY A 55 -2.73 4.88 -2.61
C GLY A 55 -1.83 3.98 -3.45
N ALA A 56 -0.50 3.98 -3.25
CA ALA A 56 0.45 3.16 -4.03
C ALA A 56 0.09 1.68 -4.07
N ARG A 57 -0.59 1.17 -3.04
CA ARG A 57 -1.10 -0.20 -2.93
C ARG A 57 -2.61 -0.25 -2.69
N LEU A 58 -3.33 0.78 -3.10
CA LEU A 58 -4.75 0.97 -2.77
C LEU A 58 -5.62 -0.24 -3.15
N GLY A 59 -5.39 -0.81 -4.32
CA GLY A 59 -6.12 -2.00 -4.76
C GLY A 59 -5.99 -3.16 -3.78
N TYR A 60 -4.80 -3.42 -3.26
CA TYR A 60 -4.58 -4.50 -2.28
C TYR A 60 -5.24 -4.22 -0.93
N GLY A 61 -5.25 -2.96 -0.50
CA GLY A 61 -5.97 -2.56 0.71
C GLY A 61 -7.47 -2.73 0.56
N LEU A 62 -8.04 -2.28 -0.57
CA LEU A 62 -9.47 -2.41 -0.84
C LEU A 62 -9.92 -3.87 -1.01
N ALA A 63 -9.03 -4.74 -1.46
CA ALA A 63 -9.34 -6.16 -1.70
C ALA A 63 -9.10 -7.06 -0.48
N CYS A 64 -8.47 -6.58 0.58
CA CYS A 64 -8.22 -7.40 1.75
C CYS A 64 -9.50 -7.63 2.56
N ARG A 65 -9.57 -8.79 3.24
CA ARG A 65 -10.75 -9.23 3.99
C ARG A 65 -11.19 -8.28 5.08
N GLU A 66 -10.25 -7.59 5.70
CA GLU A 66 -10.53 -6.69 6.81
C GLU A 66 -10.96 -5.28 6.36
N ASN A 67 -10.97 -5.00 5.07
CA ASN A 67 -11.34 -3.69 4.55
C ASN A 67 -12.83 -3.41 4.68
N ASP A 68 -13.17 -2.18 5.06
CA ASP A 68 -14.54 -1.66 5.13
C ASP A 68 -14.71 -0.35 4.33
N LEU A 69 -13.68 0.04 3.54
CA LEU A 69 -13.69 1.21 2.68
C LEU A 69 -14.06 0.85 1.24
N THR A 70 -14.76 1.77 0.59
CA THR A 70 -14.94 1.81 -0.86
C THR A 70 -14.15 2.97 -1.47
N MET A 71 -13.97 3.00 -2.79
CA MET A 71 -13.42 4.18 -3.49
C MET A 71 -14.25 5.43 -3.23
N ALA A 72 -15.56 5.31 -3.09
CA ALA A 72 -16.44 6.43 -2.78
C ALA A 72 -16.18 6.99 -1.37
N ASP A 73 -15.97 6.11 -0.39
CA ASP A 73 -15.62 6.52 0.99
C ASP A 73 -14.30 7.29 1.01
N ILE A 74 -13.29 6.82 0.26
CA ILE A 74 -12.00 7.50 0.14
C ILE A 74 -12.19 8.87 -0.51
N ALA A 75 -12.93 8.95 -1.60
CA ALA A 75 -13.18 10.20 -2.30
C ALA A 75 -13.98 11.22 -1.45
N ALA A 76 -14.86 10.73 -0.59
CA ALA A 76 -15.63 11.59 0.33
C ALA A 76 -14.81 12.11 1.50
N ASN A 77 -13.72 11.43 1.87
CA ASN A 77 -12.93 11.71 3.06
C ASN A 77 -11.46 12.05 2.78
N THR A 78 -11.16 12.55 1.58
CA THR A 78 -9.83 13.06 1.21
C THR A 78 -9.96 14.25 0.28
N ASP A 79 -8.98 15.15 0.29
CA ASP A 79 -8.92 16.27 -0.69
C ASP A 79 -8.23 15.83 -1.99
N VAL A 80 -7.24 14.98 -1.85
CA VAL A 80 -6.51 14.36 -2.96
C VAL A 80 -6.14 12.93 -2.57
N PHE A 81 -6.25 12.02 -3.49
CA PHE A 81 -5.62 10.71 -3.36
C PHE A 81 -5.10 10.24 -4.71
N TYR A 82 -4.23 9.26 -4.72
CA TYR A 82 -3.92 8.59 -5.97
C TYR A 82 -4.18 7.09 -5.91
N ILE A 83 -4.52 6.56 -7.07
CA ILE A 83 -4.76 5.14 -7.28
C ILE A 83 -3.48 4.55 -7.85
N GLY A 84 -2.84 3.69 -7.08
CA GLY A 84 -1.60 3.04 -7.46
C GLY A 84 -1.77 2.15 -8.69
N GLY A 85 -1.02 2.42 -9.74
CA GLY A 85 -1.00 1.61 -10.96
C GLY A 85 0.20 0.69 -11.02
N THR A 86 1.39 1.21 -10.78
CA THR A 86 2.66 0.50 -10.97
C THR A 86 2.75 -0.83 -10.21
N LYS A 87 2.20 -0.93 -9.00
CA LYS A 87 2.19 -2.17 -8.21
C LYS A 87 0.99 -3.07 -8.53
N VAL A 88 -0.01 -2.57 -9.27
CA VAL A 88 -1.28 -3.24 -9.53
C VAL A 88 -1.52 -3.40 -11.05
N GLY A 89 -0.50 -3.84 -11.78
CA GLY A 89 -0.61 -4.26 -13.17
C GLY A 89 -0.33 -3.20 -14.22
N ALA A 90 -0.20 -1.90 -13.89
CA ALA A 90 0.26 -0.90 -14.83
C ALA A 90 1.78 -1.01 -15.05
N LEU A 91 2.23 -0.70 -16.25
CA LEU A 91 3.67 -0.64 -16.57
C LEU A 91 4.34 0.54 -15.85
N PHE A 92 3.64 1.65 -15.71
CA PHE A 92 4.09 2.87 -15.03
C PHE A 92 2.91 3.81 -14.76
N GLY A 93 3.08 4.72 -13.81
CA GLY A 93 2.15 5.80 -13.52
C GLY A 93 1.10 5.47 -12.47
N GLU A 94 0.49 6.55 -12.02
CA GLU A 94 -0.54 6.58 -10.99
C GLU A 94 -1.68 7.48 -11.46
N ALA A 95 -2.92 7.19 -11.05
CA ALA A 95 -4.07 8.04 -11.34
C ALA A 95 -4.36 8.97 -10.14
N VAL A 96 -4.09 10.26 -10.29
CA VAL A 96 -4.38 11.26 -9.26
C VAL A 96 -5.85 11.67 -9.33
N VAL A 97 -6.53 11.58 -8.20
CA VAL A 97 -7.92 12.02 -8.01
C VAL A 97 -7.94 13.23 -7.09
N ILE A 98 -8.41 14.35 -7.58
CA ILE A 98 -8.58 15.59 -6.80
C ILE A 98 -10.07 15.78 -6.55
N THR A 99 -10.49 15.60 -5.31
CA THR A 99 -11.89 15.74 -4.88
C THR A 99 -12.20 17.19 -4.52
N ASN A 100 -11.23 17.90 -3.90
CA ASN A 100 -11.37 19.29 -3.54
C ASN A 100 -11.22 20.20 -4.77
N PRO A 101 -12.26 20.97 -5.17
CA PRO A 101 -12.22 21.80 -6.36
C PRO A 101 -11.18 22.93 -6.30
N GLU A 102 -10.85 23.42 -5.12
CA GLU A 102 -9.85 24.49 -4.96
C GLU A 102 -8.45 24.03 -5.40
N LEU A 103 -8.13 22.75 -5.21
CA LEU A 103 -6.85 22.16 -5.59
C LEU A 103 -6.76 21.82 -7.08
N LYS A 104 -7.86 21.93 -7.84
CA LYS A 104 -7.88 21.72 -9.29
C LYS A 104 -7.37 22.92 -10.07
N LYS A 105 -7.41 24.11 -9.46
CA LYS A 105 -7.00 25.33 -10.12
C LYS A 105 -5.54 25.21 -10.57
N ASP A 106 -5.31 25.47 -11.84
CA ASP A 106 -3.98 25.45 -12.48
C ASP A 106 -3.18 24.15 -12.36
N PHE A 107 -3.82 23.05 -11.92
CA PHE A 107 -3.14 21.76 -11.70
C PHE A 107 -2.48 21.22 -12.98
N ARG A 108 -3.08 21.42 -14.16
CA ARG A 108 -2.47 21.01 -15.44
C ARG A 108 -1.19 21.77 -15.76
N TYR A 109 -1.10 23.05 -15.40
CA TYR A 109 0.12 23.82 -15.52
C TYR A 109 1.21 23.30 -14.59
N SER A 110 0.83 22.96 -13.37
CA SER A 110 1.73 22.32 -12.39
C SER A 110 2.27 20.96 -12.91
N ILE A 111 1.42 20.11 -13.50
CA ILE A 111 1.84 18.87 -14.14
C ILE A 111 2.87 19.15 -15.25
N LYS A 112 2.58 20.12 -16.12
CA LYS A 112 3.48 20.47 -17.23
C LYS A 112 4.81 21.02 -16.73
N GLN A 113 4.76 21.93 -15.76
CA GLN A 113 5.94 22.56 -15.17
C GLN A 113 6.88 21.52 -14.52
N ARG A 114 6.32 20.47 -13.92
CA ARG A 114 7.04 19.38 -13.29
C ARG A 114 7.42 18.22 -14.23
N GLY A 115 7.20 18.38 -15.53
CA GLY A 115 7.53 17.36 -16.54
C GLY A 115 6.57 16.17 -16.60
N GLY A 116 5.45 16.20 -15.85
CA GLY A 116 4.47 15.10 -15.80
C GLY A 116 3.51 15.03 -17.00
N MET A 117 3.51 16.04 -17.87
CA MET A 117 2.64 16.03 -19.06
C MET A 117 3.37 15.46 -20.27
N LEU A 118 3.17 14.18 -20.50
CA LEU A 118 3.77 13.47 -21.63
C LEU A 118 3.08 13.84 -22.94
N ALA A 119 3.85 13.99 -24.03
CA ALA A 119 3.32 14.19 -25.39
C ALA A 119 2.41 13.04 -25.85
N LYS A 120 2.66 11.83 -25.37
CA LYS A 120 1.88 10.61 -25.60
C LYS A 120 1.16 10.17 -24.33
N GLY A 121 0.55 11.09 -23.58
CA GLY A 121 -0.13 10.84 -22.31
C GLY A 121 -1.23 9.76 -22.36
N ARG A 122 -1.79 9.47 -23.55
CA ARG A 122 -2.72 8.36 -23.75
C ARG A 122 -2.16 7.00 -23.32
N LEU A 123 -0.84 6.80 -23.31
CA LEU A 123 -0.21 5.56 -22.86
C LEU A 123 -0.49 5.32 -21.36
N LEU A 124 -0.56 6.36 -20.55
CA LEU A 124 -1.01 6.28 -19.16
C LEU A 124 -2.52 6.01 -19.08
N GLY A 125 -3.31 6.78 -19.85
CA GLY A 125 -4.78 6.67 -19.83
C GLY A 125 -5.28 5.29 -20.24
N ILE A 126 -4.69 4.68 -21.27
CA ILE A 126 -5.06 3.34 -21.74
C ILE A 126 -4.83 2.28 -20.66
N GLN A 127 -3.72 2.36 -19.90
CA GLN A 127 -3.45 1.43 -18.82
C GLN A 127 -4.56 1.48 -17.76
N PHE A 128 -4.93 2.68 -17.32
CA PHE A 128 -6.00 2.83 -16.32
C PHE A 128 -7.37 2.47 -16.89
N LEU A 129 -7.66 2.80 -18.15
CA LEU A 129 -8.87 2.35 -18.83
C LEU A 129 -8.98 0.82 -18.76
N THR A 130 -7.93 0.12 -19.19
CA THR A 130 -7.87 -1.35 -19.16
C THR A 130 -7.98 -1.93 -17.76
N LEU A 131 -7.34 -1.31 -16.77
CA LEU A 131 -7.40 -1.77 -15.39
C LEU A 131 -8.81 -1.62 -14.79
N PHE A 132 -9.54 -0.57 -15.16
CA PHE A 132 -10.88 -0.33 -14.61
C PHE A 132 -12.01 -0.97 -15.45
N GLU A 133 -11.73 -1.38 -16.69
CA GLU A 133 -12.68 -2.20 -17.46
C GLU A 133 -12.95 -3.51 -16.71
N GLU A 134 -14.23 -3.89 -16.66
CA GLU A 134 -14.70 -5.18 -16.11
C GLU A 134 -14.19 -5.45 -14.67
N ASN A 135 -13.92 -4.39 -13.89
CA ASN A 135 -13.38 -4.49 -12.52
C ASN A 135 -12.00 -5.17 -12.38
N ARG A 136 -11.25 -5.27 -13.45
CA ARG A 136 -9.96 -5.99 -13.49
C ARG A 136 -8.97 -5.52 -12.41
N TYR A 137 -8.93 -4.21 -12.13
CA TYR A 137 -8.09 -3.66 -11.05
C TYR A 137 -8.36 -4.33 -9.69
N PHE A 138 -9.64 -4.54 -9.36
CA PHE A 138 -10.05 -5.16 -8.12
C PHE A 138 -9.84 -6.67 -8.13
N GLU A 139 -10.07 -7.33 -9.26
CA GLU A 139 -9.89 -8.78 -9.41
C GLU A 139 -8.42 -9.19 -9.23
N ILE A 140 -7.49 -8.50 -9.92
CA ILE A 140 -6.05 -8.80 -9.78
C ILE A 140 -5.52 -8.42 -8.39
N SER A 141 -6.11 -7.41 -7.74
CA SER A 141 -5.81 -7.06 -6.36
C SER A 141 -6.31 -8.11 -5.38
N ALA A 142 -7.54 -8.62 -5.58
CA ALA A 142 -8.11 -9.71 -4.78
C ALA A 142 -7.30 -11.01 -4.92
N HIS A 143 -6.80 -11.32 -6.12
CA HIS A 143 -5.90 -12.45 -6.33
C HIS A 143 -4.66 -12.35 -5.43
N ALA A 144 -3.98 -11.20 -5.43
CA ALA A 144 -2.80 -10.99 -4.60
C ALA A 144 -3.11 -11.07 -3.09
N ALA A 145 -4.23 -10.44 -2.66
CA ALA A 145 -4.65 -10.47 -1.26
C ALA A 145 -4.95 -11.89 -0.78
N ARG A 146 -5.65 -12.70 -1.60
CA ARG A 146 -5.95 -14.11 -1.31
C ARG A 146 -4.68 -14.95 -1.16
N LEU A 147 -3.68 -14.74 -2.02
CA LEU A 147 -2.41 -15.46 -1.92
C LEU A 147 -1.60 -15.06 -0.67
N ALA A 148 -1.65 -13.80 -0.28
CA ALA A 148 -1.03 -13.33 0.97
C ALA A 148 -1.73 -13.91 2.20
N GLU A 149 -3.06 -13.98 2.20
CA GLU A 149 -3.85 -14.62 3.26
C GLU A 149 -3.50 -16.11 3.38
N LYS A 150 -3.47 -16.84 2.24
CA LYS A 150 -3.03 -18.25 2.20
C LYS A 150 -1.63 -18.42 2.82
N LEU A 151 -0.68 -17.57 2.43
CA LEU A 151 0.69 -17.59 2.98
C LEU A 151 0.68 -17.38 4.49
N LYS A 152 -0.04 -16.38 4.97
CA LYS A 152 -0.18 -16.05 6.39
C LYS A 152 -0.78 -17.20 7.19
N ASP A 153 -1.89 -17.76 6.71
CA ASP A 153 -2.60 -18.84 7.40
C ASP A 153 -1.72 -20.10 7.53
N GLU A 154 -1.01 -20.46 6.47
CA GLU A 154 -0.13 -21.63 6.49
C GLU A 154 1.10 -21.42 7.38
N LEU A 155 1.71 -20.24 7.37
CA LEU A 155 2.80 -19.90 8.29
C LEU A 155 2.33 -19.87 9.76
N THR A 156 1.11 -19.40 10.01
CA THR A 156 0.49 -19.44 11.35
C THR A 156 0.31 -20.88 11.84
N LYS A 157 -0.12 -21.82 10.97
CA LYS A 157 -0.23 -23.26 11.29
C LYS A 157 1.13 -23.90 11.61
N MET A 158 2.22 -23.34 11.10
CA MET A 158 3.59 -23.73 11.41
C MET A 158 4.12 -23.07 12.70
N ASN A 159 3.27 -22.35 13.47
CA ASN A 159 3.62 -21.57 14.66
C ASN A 159 4.64 -20.45 14.38
N ILE A 160 4.71 -19.94 13.16
CA ILE A 160 5.53 -18.78 12.81
C ILE A 160 4.82 -17.51 13.23
N SER A 161 5.49 -16.70 14.05
CA SER A 161 4.99 -15.40 14.50
C SER A 161 5.20 -14.33 13.42
N PHE A 162 4.43 -13.26 13.52
CA PHE A 162 4.53 -12.12 12.61
C PHE A 162 4.96 -10.87 13.35
N TYR A 163 5.85 -10.10 12.75
CA TYR A 163 6.30 -8.80 13.26
C TYR A 163 5.15 -7.79 13.30
N ILE A 164 4.30 -7.83 12.27
CA ILE A 164 3.07 -7.03 12.16
C ILE A 164 1.96 -7.92 11.61
N ASN A 165 0.77 -7.78 12.18
CA ASN A 165 -0.43 -8.42 11.68
C ASN A 165 -1.00 -7.65 10.49
N SER A 166 -0.43 -7.86 9.30
CA SER A 166 -0.90 -7.24 8.06
C SER A 166 -2.06 -8.03 7.45
N PRO A 167 -3.17 -7.38 7.09
CA PRO A 167 -4.25 -7.99 6.32
C PRO A 167 -4.04 -7.90 4.80
N THR A 168 -2.97 -7.25 4.33
CA THR A 168 -2.77 -6.93 2.91
C THR A 168 -1.86 -7.91 2.19
N ASN A 169 -1.45 -7.57 0.98
CA ASN A 169 -0.53 -8.34 0.16
C ASN A 169 0.91 -8.43 0.70
N GLN A 170 1.23 -7.77 1.80
CA GLN A 170 2.53 -7.78 2.45
C GLN A 170 2.46 -8.59 3.75
N GLN A 171 3.31 -9.61 3.91
CA GLN A 171 3.37 -10.42 5.11
C GLN A 171 4.76 -10.33 5.74
N PHE A 172 4.81 -10.26 7.07
CA PHE A 172 6.03 -9.98 7.82
C PHE A 172 6.36 -11.09 8.84
N PRO A 173 6.63 -12.33 8.39
CA PRO A 173 6.98 -13.40 9.30
C PRO A 173 8.34 -13.15 9.97
N ILE A 174 8.47 -13.69 11.19
CA ILE A 174 9.70 -13.75 11.96
C ILE A 174 10.25 -15.16 11.80
N LEU A 175 11.46 -15.26 11.27
CA LEU A 175 12.10 -16.53 11.00
C LEU A 175 13.52 -16.57 11.58
N PRO A 176 14.04 -17.75 11.97
CA PRO A 176 15.44 -17.91 12.30
C PRO A 176 16.36 -17.54 11.13
N ASP A 177 17.50 -16.91 11.43
CA ASP A 177 18.43 -16.44 10.40
C ASP A 177 19.00 -17.57 9.54
N ASP A 178 19.25 -18.74 10.12
CA ASP A 178 19.74 -19.91 9.41
C ASP A 178 18.71 -20.46 8.39
N ILE A 179 17.42 -20.34 8.70
CA ILE A 179 16.33 -20.67 7.77
C ILE A 179 16.28 -19.61 6.65
N LEU A 180 16.40 -18.34 7.00
CA LEU A 180 16.42 -17.26 6.01
C LEU A 180 17.60 -17.39 5.03
N ASP A 181 18.76 -17.80 5.49
CA ASP A 181 19.93 -18.01 4.63
C ASP A 181 19.70 -19.15 3.63
N LYS A 182 19.11 -20.27 4.05
CA LYS A 182 18.70 -21.35 3.14
C LYS A 182 17.64 -20.91 2.12
N LEU A 183 16.66 -20.14 2.57
CA LEU A 183 15.61 -19.62 1.68
C LEU A 183 16.13 -18.64 0.64
N ARG A 184 17.18 -17.85 0.97
CA ARG A 184 17.79 -16.88 0.02
C ARG A 184 18.43 -17.56 -1.19
N GLU A 185 18.80 -18.81 -1.11
CA GLU A 185 19.33 -19.55 -2.26
C GLU A 185 18.28 -19.70 -3.39
N LYS A 186 17.00 -19.69 -3.03
CA LYS A 186 15.90 -19.95 -3.98
C LYS A 186 14.90 -18.78 -4.08
N TYR A 187 14.73 -17.98 -3.03
CA TYR A 187 13.72 -16.95 -2.92
C TYR A 187 14.35 -15.58 -2.63
N SER A 188 13.71 -14.53 -3.16
CA SER A 188 14.04 -13.14 -2.85
C SER A 188 12.98 -12.54 -1.92
N PHE A 189 13.42 -11.95 -0.82
CA PHE A 189 12.57 -11.25 0.14
C PHE A 189 13.32 -10.07 0.75
N ALA A 190 12.57 -9.09 1.25
CA ALA A 190 13.17 -7.93 1.86
C ALA A 190 13.38 -8.17 3.37
N TYR A 191 14.54 -7.77 3.89
CA TYR A 191 14.78 -7.67 5.32
C TYR A 191 13.94 -6.53 5.89
N GLN A 192 13.28 -6.76 7.03
CA GLN A 192 12.44 -5.77 7.68
C GLN A 192 13.06 -5.24 8.98
N ALA A 193 13.37 -6.14 9.90
CA ALA A 193 13.90 -5.76 11.20
C ALA A 193 14.61 -6.94 11.89
N ARG A 194 15.56 -6.65 12.75
CA ARG A 194 16.09 -7.59 13.74
C ARG A 194 15.10 -7.71 14.89
N VAL A 195 14.79 -8.93 15.29
CA VAL A 195 13.85 -9.21 16.39
C VAL A 195 14.60 -9.60 17.67
N ASP A 196 15.55 -10.53 17.54
CA ASP A 196 16.45 -10.96 18.62
C ASP A 196 17.80 -11.41 18.05
N GLU A 197 18.64 -12.11 18.85
CA GLU A 197 19.98 -12.51 18.45
C GLU A 197 20.01 -13.50 17.28
N THR A 198 18.93 -14.25 17.06
CA THR A 198 18.85 -15.35 16.08
C THR A 198 17.68 -15.24 15.10
N HIS A 199 16.79 -14.25 15.29
CA HIS A 199 15.58 -14.12 14.47
C HIS A 199 15.50 -12.74 13.81
N SER A 200 15.08 -12.74 12.57
CA SER A 200 14.77 -11.54 11.81
C SER A 200 13.35 -11.58 11.23
N ALA A 201 12.72 -10.42 11.18
CA ALA A 201 11.51 -10.22 10.42
C ALA A 201 11.87 -9.94 8.96
N VAL A 202 11.19 -10.61 8.05
CA VAL A 202 11.33 -10.41 6.61
C VAL A 202 9.98 -10.08 6.00
N ARG A 203 9.99 -9.48 4.81
CA ARG A 203 8.77 -9.14 4.09
C ARG A 203 8.63 -9.98 2.84
N PHE A 204 7.56 -10.77 2.78
CA PHE A 204 7.05 -11.38 1.56
C PHE A 204 5.93 -10.52 0.97
N CYS A 205 5.96 -10.31 -0.34
CA CYS A 205 4.94 -9.55 -1.04
C CYS A 205 4.35 -10.39 -2.17
N THR A 206 3.04 -10.57 -2.17
CA THR A 206 2.31 -11.08 -3.32
C THR A 206 1.89 -9.91 -4.22
N CYS A 207 1.71 -10.17 -5.50
CA CYS A 207 1.26 -9.18 -6.46
C CYS A 207 0.32 -9.83 -7.49
N TRP A 208 -0.20 -9.02 -8.38
CA TRP A 208 -1.08 -9.46 -9.46
C TRP A 208 -0.50 -10.57 -10.34
N ALA A 209 0.83 -10.65 -10.45
CA ALA A 209 1.53 -11.66 -11.25
C ALA A 209 2.02 -12.87 -10.43
N THR A 210 1.81 -12.88 -9.13
CA THR A 210 2.22 -14.00 -8.27
C THR A 210 1.40 -15.25 -8.60
N LYS A 211 2.08 -16.33 -8.93
CA LYS A 211 1.45 -17.62 -9.19
C LYS A 211 1.22 -18.37 -7.88
N GLU A 212 0.09 -19.05 -7.77
CA GLU A 212 -0.24 -19.84 -6.56
C GLU A 212 0.80 -20.94 -6.29
N GLU A 213 1.29 -21.58 -7.37
CA GLU A 213 2.33 -22.63 -7.28
C GLU A 213 3.62 -22.12 -6.60
N ASN A 214 3.97 -20.85 -6.80
CA ASN A 214 5.15 -20.25 -6.18
C ASN A 214 4.97 -20.06 -4.67
N VAL A 215 3.75 -19.71 -4.23
CA VAL A 215 3.41 -19.62 -2.81
C VAL A 215 3.44 -21.01 -2.17
N GLU A 216 2.88 -22.01 -2.85
CA GLU A 216 2.90 -23.40 -2.39
C GLU A 216 4.32 -23.98 -2.29
N ALA A 217 5.17 -23.70 -3.29
CA ALA A 217 6.57 -24.10 -3.26
C ALA A 217 7.33 -23.47 -2.09
N LEU A 218 7.15 -22.17 -1.84
CA LEU A 218 7.75 -21.48 -0.69
C LEU A 218 7.30 -22.13 0.63
N LEU A 219 6.01 -22.38 0.78
CA LEU A 219 5.45 -23.02 1.97
C LEU A 219 5.97 -24.45 2.17
N ALA A 220 6.12 -25.22 1.09
CA ALA A 220 6.68 -26.56 1.16
C ALA A 220 8.16 -26.54 1.57
N ASP A 221 8.96 -25.64 1.00
CA ASP A 221 10.36 -25.49 1.36
C ASP A 221 10.53 -25.04 2.83
N ILE A 222 9.72 -24.10 3.30
CA ILE A 222 9.73 -23.69 4.72
C ILE A 222 9.42 -24.89 5.62
N ARG A 223 8.37 -25.67 5.31
CA ARG A 223 8.03 -26.89 6.09
C ARG A 223 9.14 -27.93 6.14
N ALA A 224 9.91 -28.04 5.07
CA ALA A 224 10.99 -29.03 4.98
C ALA A 224 12.24 -28.61 5.75
N ILE A 225 12.38 -27.31 6.08
CA ILE A 225 13.56 -26.74 6.72
C ILE A 225 13.35 -26.58 8.23
N ILE A 226 12.09 -26.34 8.67
CA ILE A 226 11.70 -26.26 10.09
C ILE A 226 11.60 -27.66 10.69
#